data_b9b4403387a029d53522a7d20e7bdbb3
#
_entry.id   b9b4403387a029d53522a7d20e7bdbb3
#
_cell.length_a   1.000
_cell.length_b   1.000
_cell.length_c   1.000
_cell.angle_alpha   90.00
_cell.angle_beta   90.00
_cell.angle_gamma   90.00
#
_symmetry.space_group_name_H-M   'P 1'
#
loop_
_entity.id
_entity.type
_entity.pdbx_description
1 polymer ?
#
loop_
_entity_poly.entity_id
_entity_poly.type
_entity_poly.pdbx_seq_one_letter_code
_entity_poly.pdbx_strand_id
1 'polypeptide(L)'
;MKKILVAVDSFKGSMTSIEAGESIEKGIKIVLPDSQVRVRPVADGGEGTTEAIIYGRKNVNAEKCTVTGPLGERLTVSYITYDADEGKTAVMEMSAAAGLPLVPEEQRDPMHTTTYGVGEMIKDAVSKECERFIIGIGGSATNDGGIGMLQALGFSCLDADGRDVPYGAEGLGVLERIISPYKPERGGNTVEFFSVGDSGMHSGDDVDVALKLSYCTFLIACDVTNPLVGELGCSRVFAPQKGADAETVELMDVYMKHYADVVERSVEGKSDRYTPGSGAAGGLGYAFLMFLGGKLTPGIDIVLSETGLETDVEWADTVITGEGRIDAQTMMGKTPSGVARLAKKHGKYVIAIGGCLGDGAEKCIKEGVFNECYAVNNVLGID
;
A
#
# COMPACT_ATOMS: atom_id res chain seq x y z
N MET A 1 3.96 31.98 23.23
CA MET A 1 3.46 31.84 21.86
C MET A 1 3.13 30.37 21.67
N LYS A 2 1.87 30.01 21.37
CA LYS A 2 1.47 28.61 21.21
C LYS A 2 2.00 28.02 19.90
N LYS A 3 2.51 26.82 19.95
CA LYS A 3 2.97 26.04 18.80
C LYS A 3 1.96 24.96 18.47
N ILE A 4 1.39 24.99 17.29
CA ILE A 4 0.30 24.12 16.88
C ILE A 4 0.71 23.37 15.62
N LEU A 5 0.65 22.07 15.65
CA LEU A 5 0.77 21.20 14.48
C LEU A 5 -0.62 20.84 13.98
N VAL A 6 -0.86 21.03 12.69
CA VAL A 6 -2.06 20.57 11.99
C VAL A 6 -1.67 19.42 11.07
N ALA A 7 -2.11 18.21 11.40
CA ALA A 7 -1.81 16.99 10.65
C ALA A 7 -3.12 16.22 10.40
N VAL A 8 -3.82 16.59 9.32
CA VAL A 8 -5.15 16.08 8.97
C VAL A 8 -5.11 15.27 7.67
N ASP A 9 -5.97 14.28 7.56
CA ASP A 9 -6.24 13.55 6.32
C ASP A 9 -7.14 14.37 5.38
N SER A 10 -7.36 13.86 4.18
CA SER A 10 -8.35 14.40 3.25
C SER A 10 -9.76 14.26 3.81
N PHE A 11 -10.59 15.25 3.52
CA PHE A 11 -12.03 15.17 3.76
C PHE A 11 -12.67 14.68 2.47
N LYS A 12 -12.68 13.35 2.31
CA LYS A 12 -13.03 12.64 1.05
C LYS A 12 -14.25 13.25 0.37
N GLY A 13 -14.08 13.60 -0.92
CA GLY A 13 -15.12 14.24 -1.72
C GLY A 13 -15.35 15.73 -1.45
N SER A 14 -14.55 16.36 -0.55
CA SER A 14 -14.70 17.79 -0.18
C SER A 14 -13.38 18.56 -0.29
N MET A 15 -12.35 18.16 0.44
CA MET A 15 -11.07 18.85 0.51
C MET A 15 -9.92 17.87 0.56
N THR A 16 -8.81 18.22 -0.06
CA THR A 16 -7.52 17.55 0.12
C THR A 16 -6.99 17.78 1.54
N SER A 17 -6.05 16.96 1.97
CA SER A 17 -5.35 17.10 3.26
C SER A 17 -4.69 18.50 3.39
N ILE A 18 -4.11 19.00 2.30
CA ILE A 18 -3.47 20.33 2.27
C ILE A 18 -4.50 21.44 2.43
N GLU A 19 -5.59 21.43 1.65
CA GLU A 19 -6.66 22.44 1.72
C GLU A 19 -7.33 22.49 3.10
N ALA A 20 -7.58 21.31 3.69
CA ALA A 20 -8.12 21.19 5.03
C ALA A 20 -7.15 21.76 6.08
N GLY A 21 -5.88 21.41 5.99
CA GLY A 21 -4.83 21.90 6.89
C GLY A 21 -4.68 23.42 6.84
N GLU A 22 -4.62 24.00 5.64
CA GLU A 22 -4.54 25.47 5.45
C GLU A 22 -5.79 26.18 5.94
N SER A 23 -6.97 25.57 5.79
CA SER A 23 -8.22 26.15 6.29
C SER A 23 -8.25 26.20 7.83
N ILE A 24 -7.77 25.13 8.47
CA ILE A 24 -7.61 25.07 9.93
C ILE A 24 -6.58 26.11 10.39
N GLU A 25 -5.43 26.24 9.69
CA GLU A 25 -4.43 27.26 10.02
C GLU A 25 -5.03 28.67 9.96
N LYS A 26 -5.77 29.01 8.90
CA LYS A 26 -6.45 30.31 8.76
C LYS A 26 -7.40 30.56 9.93
N GLY A 27 -8.20 29.56 10.32
CA GLY A 27 -9.09 29.66 11.49
C GLY A 27 -8.33 29.90 12.80
N ILE A 28 -7.23 29.19 13.04
CA ILE A 28 -6.36 29.39 14.20
C ILE A 28 -5.82 30.80 14.24
N LYS A 29 -5.33 31.33 13.11
CA LYS A 29 -4.74 32.68 13.03
C LYS A 29 -5.74 33.79 13.29
N ILE A 30 -7.02 33.60 13.02
CA ILE A 30 -8.08 34.56 13.36
C ILE A 30 -8.21 34.69 14.89
N VAL A 31 -8.16 33.58 15.63
CA VAL A 31 -8.39 33.55 17.08
C VAL A 31 -7.09 33.73 17.86
N LEU A 32 -5.99 33.21 17.34
CA LEU A 32 -4.67 33.21 17.97
C LEU A 32 -3.61 33.75 16.98
N PRO A 33 -3.62 35.05 16.68
CA PRO A 33 -2.76 35.63 15.63
C PRO A 33 -1.26 35.43 15.88
N ASP A 34 -0.83 35.39 17.14
CA ASP A 34 0.57 35.21 17.56
C ASP A 34 1.01 33.72 17.62
N SER A 35 0.11 32.76 17.34
CA SER A 35 0.49 31.34 17.34
C SER A 35 1.45 31.00 16.21
N GLN A 36 2.30 30.02 16.43
CA GLN A 36 3.06 29.36 15.34
C GLN A 36 2.29 28.12 14.92
N VAL A 37 1.97 28.02 13.63
CA VAL A 37 1.26 26.88 13.06
C VAL A 37 2.15 26.22 12.02
N ARG A 38 2.21 24.88 12.04
CA ARG A 38 2.78 24.06 10.97
C ARG A 38 1.68 23.16 10.42
N VAL A 39 1.54 23.13 9.11
CA VAL A 39 0.63 22.21 8.41
C VAL A 39 1.46 21.08 7.82
N ARG A 40 1.02 19.85 8.05
CA ARG A 40 1.58 18.64 7.46
C ARG A 40 0.45 17.77 6.92
N PRO A 41 0.35 17.59 5.61
CA PRO A 41 -0.60 16.62 5.07
C PRO A 41 -0.22 15.21 5.53
N VAL A 42 -1.23 14.41 5.83
CA VAL A 42 -1.09 12.99 6.19
C VAL A 42 -2.15 12.18 5.45
N ALA A 43 -1.95 10.88 5.35
CA ALA A 43 -2.87 9.93 4.74
C ALA A 43 -2.69 8.53 5.35
N ASP A 44 -3.61 7.61 5.09
CA ASP A 44 -3.64 6.26 5.66
C ASP A 44 -3.06 5.16 4.73
N GLY A 45 -2.36 5.53 3.65
CA GLY A 45 -1.88 4.55 2.65
C GLY A 45 -2.77 4.46 1.41
N GLY A 46 -3.90 5.19 1.41
CA GLY A 46 -4.79 5.36 0.27
C GLY A 46 -4.58 6.68 -0.45
N GLU A 47 -5.69 7.27 -0.92
CA GLU A 47 -5.70 8.56 -1.62
C GLU A 47 -5.00 9.65 -0.80
N GLY A 48 -4.10 10.41 -1.44
CA GLY A 48 -3.33 11.48 -0.82
C GLY A 48 -2.00 11.04 -0.19
N THR A 49 -1.69 9.75 -0.17
CA THR A 49 -0.43 9.22 0.42
C THR A 49 0.80 9.76 -0.31
N THR A 50 0.78 9.73 -1.63
CA THR A 50 1.89 10.25 -2.44
C THR A 50 2.11 11.73 -2.18
N GLU A 51 1.04 12.54 -2.18
CA GLU A 51 1.08 13.97 -1.91
C GLU A 51 1.62 14.27 -0.50
N ALA A 52 1.20 13.50 0.51
CA ALA A 52 1.69 13.65 1.88
C ALA A 52 3.20 13.37 1.97
N ILE A 53 3.66 12.27 1.36
CA ILE A 53 5.08 11.88 1.38
C ILE A 53 5.97 12.91 0.68
N ILE A 54 5.53 13.48 -0.45
CA ILE A 54 6.35 14.41 -1.22
C ILE A 54 6.24 15.88 -0.75
N TYR A 55 5.31 16.17 0.16
CA TYR A 55 5.08 17.53 0.63
C TYR A 55 6.34 18.18 1.20
N GLY A 56 6.72 19.30 0.61
CA GLY A 56 7.92 20.05 1.01
C GLY A 56 9.26 19.40 0.61
N ARG A 57 9.27 18.27 -0.08
CA ARG A 57 10.48 17.66 -0.62
C ARG A 57 10.95 18.40 -1.86
N LYS A 58 12.28 18.35 -2.08
CA LYS A 58 12.93 18.83 -3.31
C LYS A 58 13.26 17.61 -4.18
N ASN A 59 13.51 17.84 -5.47
CA ASN A 59 13.90 16.81 -6.42
C ASN A 59 12.85 15.69 -6.57
N VAL A 60 11.59 16.07 -6.60
CA VAL A 60 10.47 15.15 -6.84
C VAL A 60 10.20 15.10 -8.35
N ASN A 61 10.17 13.90 -8.91
CA ASN A 61 9.90 13.69 -10.33
C ASN A 61 8.64 12.81 -10.49
N ALA A 62 7.77 13.21 -11.41
CA ALA A 62 6.66 12.38 -11.87
C ALA A 62 7.14 11.56 -13.07
N GLU A 63 7.24 10.25 -12.86
CA GLU A 63 7.65 9.30 -13.89
C GLU A 63 6.42 8.72 -14.58
N LYS A 64 6.58 8.38 -15.87
CA LYS A 64 5.54 7.69 -16.64
C LYS A 64 6.14 6.46 -17.30
N CYS A 65 5.39 5.37 -17.28
CA CYS A 65 5.72 4.15 -18.02
C CYS A 65 4.46 3.54 -18.65
N THR A 66 4.67 2.71 -19.65
CA THR A 66 3.59 1.95 -20.29
C THR A 66 3.63 0.52 -19.84
N VAL A 67 2.55 0.07 -19.21
CA VAL A 67 2.43 -1.23 -18.56
C VAL A 67 1.23 -2.02 -19.08
N THR A 68 1.18 -3.29 -18.75
CA THR A 68 0.06 -4.17 -18.98
C THR A 68 -1.01 -3.92 -17.91
N GLY A 69 -2.23 -3.62 -18.32
CA GLY A 69 -3.38 -3.45 -17.43
C GLY A 69 -3.93 -4.78 -16.91
N PRO A 70 -4.95 -4.72 -16.02
CA PRO A 70 -5.49 -5.91 -15.39
C PRO A 70 -6.15 -6.89 -16.38
N LEU A 71 -6.62 -6.42 -17.54
CA LEU A 71 -7.22 -7.22 -18.61
C LEU A 71 -6.24 -7.53 -19.76
N GLY A 72 -4.93 -7.22 -19.59
CA GLY A 72 -3.92 -7.45 -20.63
C GLY A 72 -3.73 -6.31 -21.62
N GLU A 73 -4.49 -5.22 -21.53
CA GLU A 73 -4.37 -4.02 -22.34
C GLU A 73 -3.12 -3.21 -22.01
N ARG A 74 -2.71 -2.29 -22.89
CA ARG A 74 -1.57 -1.39 -22.62
C ARG A 74 -2.06 -0.07 -22.00
N LEU A 75 -1.54 0.26 -20.83
CA LEU A 75 -1.85 1.47 -20.06
C LEU A 75 -0.62 2.35 -19.89
N THR A 76 -0.83 3.67 -19.88
CA THR A 76 0.20 4.60 -19.40
C THR A 76 -0.12 4.98 -17.96
N VAL A 77 0.77 4.67 -17.06
CA VAL A 77 0.65 4.92 -15.62
C VAL A 77 1.71 5.89 -15.15
N SER A 78 1.52 6.46 -13.96
CA SER A 78 2.47 7.38 -13.35
C SER A 78 2.82 6.92 -11.94
N TYR A 79 4.05 7.18 -11.53
CA TYR A 79 4.52 7.05 -10.16
C TYR A 79 5.50 8.20 -9.85
N ILE A 80 5.86 8.36 -8.59
CA ILE A 80 6.74 9.44 -8.15
C ILE A 80 8.09 8.89 -7.75
N THR A 81 9.17 9.64 -8.05
CA THR A 81 10.50 9.37 -7.53
C THR A 81 11.06 10.58 -6.81
N TYR A 82 11.87 10.35 -5.77
CA TYR A 82 12.65 11.38 -5.10
C TYR A 82 13.94 10.80 -4.52
N ASP A 83 14.91 11.69 -4.26
CA ASP A 83 16.14 11.32 -3.60
C ASP A 83 15.95 11.41 -2.07
N ALA A 84 16.29 10.33 -1.38
CA ALA A 84 16.33 10.24 0.09
C ALA A 84 17.74 9.86 0.55
N ASP A 85 18.04 10.04 1.85
CA ASP A 85 19.34 9.68 2.42
C ASP A 85 19.64 8.16 2.27
N GLU A 86 18.59 7.36 2.22
CA GLU A 86 18.64 5.90 2.08
C GLU A 86 18.65 5.41 0.63
N GLY A 87 18.74 6.30 -0.35
CA GLY A 87 18.73 6.00 -1.78
C GLY A 87 17.53 6.58 -2.53
N LYS A 88 17.56 6.47 -3.86
CA LYS A 88 16.47 6.93 -4.70
C LYS A 88 15.22 6.09 -4.45
N THR A 89 14.14 6.75 -4.11
CA THR A 89 12.87 6.13 -3.68
C THR A 89 11.80 6.28 -4.75
N ALA A 90 11.09 5.20 -5.05
CA ALA A 90 9.87 5.21 -5.85
C ALA A 90 8.65 5.06 -4.94
N VAL A 91 7.65 5.93 -5.14
CA VAL A 91 6.33 5.83 -4.49
C VAL A 91 5.31 5.53 -5.56
N MET A 92 4.58 4.44 -5.42
CA MET A 92 3.63 3.97 -6.43
C MET A 92 2.40 3.31 -5.80
N GLU A 93 1.28 3.39 -6.53
CA GLU A 93 0.04 2.72 -6.20
C GLU A 93 -0.19 1.55 -7.16
N MET A 94 -0.36 0.35 -6.64
CA MET A 94 -0.65 -0.82 -7.47
C MET A 94 -1.92 -0.65 -8.30
N SER A 95 -2.87 0.11 -7.79
CA SER A 95 -4.15 0.40 -8.44
C SER A 95 -4.02 1.18 -9.75
N ALA A 96 -2.89 1.86 -9.97
CA ALA A 96 -2.61 2.51 -11.25
C ALA A 96 -2.46 1.50 -12.41
N ALA A 97 -1.95 0.29 -12.11
CA ALA A 97 -1.72 -0.77 -13.10
C ALA A 97 -2.69 -1.96 -12.99
N ALA A 98 -3.24 -2.22 -11.79
CA ALA A 98 -4.08 -3.39 -11.52
C ALA A 98 -5.28 -3.05 -10.61
N GLY A 99 -5.78 -1.82 -10.69
CA GLY A 99 -6.87 -1.32 -9.84
C GLY A 99 -8.26 -1.68 -10.35
N LEU A 100 -9.20 -1.82 -9.42
CA LEU A 100 -10.60 -2.12 -9.72
C LEU A 100 -11.29 -1.08 -10.65
N PRO A 101 -11.00 0.23 -10.55
CA PRO A 101 -11.57 1.22 -11.47
C PRO A 101 -11.14 1.06 -12.94
N LEU A 102 -10.06 0.32 -13.21
CA LEU A 102 -9.60 0.03 -14.57
C LEU A 102 -10.43 -1.06 -15.25
N VAL A 103 -11.22 -1.82 -14.48
CA VAL A 103 -12.02 -2.94 -14.98
C VAL A 103 -13.49 -2.54 -14.97
N PRO A 104 -14.13 -2.40 -16.15
CA PRO A 104 -15.57 -2.19 -16.25
C PRO A 104 -16.35 -3.26 -15.47
N GLU A 105 -17.46 -2.90 -14.86
CA GLU A 105 -18.19 -3.79 -13.96
C GLU A 105 -18.59 -5.11 -14.66
N GLU A 106 -19.00 -5.03 -15.92
CA GLU A 106 -19.38 -6.17 -16.76
C GLU A 106 -18.21 -7.06 -17.19
N GLN A 107 -16.96 -6.61 -17.00
CA GLN A 107 -15.73 -7.35 -17.33
C GLN A 107 -14.96 -7.80 -16.07
N ARG A 108 -15.54 -7.60 -14.89
CA ARG A 108 -14.90 -8.02 -13.64
C ARG A 108 -14.87 -9.53 -13.52
N ASP A 109 -13.68 -10.08 -13.65
CA ASP A 109 -13.40 -11.50 -13.51
C ASP A 109 -12.02 -11.71 -12.88
N PRO A 110 -11.94 -11.82 -11.54
CA PRO A 110 -10.66 -11.96 -10.85
C PRO A 110 -9.96 -13.30 -11.13
N MET A 111 -10.60 -14.23 -11.83
CA MET A 111 -9.98 -15.46 -12.30
C MET A 111 -8.91 -15.16 -13.37
N HIS A 112 -9.11 -14.10 -14.18
CA HIS A 112 -8.26 -13.78 -15.33
C HIS A 112 -7.52 -12.44 -15.24
N THR A 113 -7.81 -11.60 -14.23
CA THR A 113 -7.10 -10.32 -14.04
C THR A 113 -5.70 -10.53 -13.49
N THR A 114 -4.74 -9.67 -13.90
CA THR A 114 -3.32 -9.84 -13.58
C THR A 114 -2.69 -8.65 -12.89
N THR A 115 -1.68 -8.93 -12.05
CA THR A 115 -0.77 -7.94 -11.44
C THR A 115 0.47 -7.67 -12.30
N TYR A 116 0.54 -8.16 -13.54
CA TYR A 116 1.75 -8.07 -14.38
C TYR A 116 2.26 -6.63 -14.52
N GLY A 117 1.38 -5.65 -14.73
CA GLY A 117 1.75 -4.25 -14.83
C GLY A 117 2.37 -3.65 -13.57
N VAL A 118 2.06 -4.19 -12.40
CA VAL A 118 2.74 -3.78 -11.15
C VAL A 118 4.22 -4.13 -11.19
N GLY A 119 4.55 -5.32 -11.69
CA GLY A 119 5.95 -5.73 -11.89
C GLY A 119 6.65 -4.89 -12.95
N GLU A 120 5.96 -4.53 -14.04
CA GLU A 120 6.52 -3.61 -15.06
C GLU A 120 6.79 -2.21 -14.49
N MET A 121 5.94 -1.67 -13.61
CA MET A 121 6.20 -0.41 -12.90
C MET A 121 7.46 -0.49 -12.04
N ILE A 122 7.60 -1.57 -11.26
CA ILE A 122 8.79 -1.81 -10.43
C ILE A 122 10.03 -1.91 -11.31
N LYS A 123 9.97 -2.66 -12.40
CA LYS A 123 11.07 -2.82 -13.36
C LYS A 123 11.50 -1.49 -13.98
N ASP A 124 10.54 -0.64 -14.38
CA ASP A 124 10.82 0.71 -14.89
C ASP A 124 11.53 1.57 -13.84
N ALA A 125 11.09 1.54 -12.57
CA ALA A 125 11.72 2.30 -11.50
C ALA A 125 13.13 1.79 -11.16
N VAL A 126 13.36 0.47 -11.17
CA VAL A 126 14.71 -0.13 -11.03
C VAL A 126 15.63 0.32 -12.15
N SER A 127 15.14 0.40 -13.38
CA SER A 127 15.94 0.89 -14.53
C SER A 127 16.35 2.37 -14.38
N LYS A 128 15.59 3.13 -13.59
CA LYS A 128 15.84 4.54 -13.22
C LYS A 128 16.60 4.69 -11.90
N GLU A 129 17.24 3.60 -11.45
CA GLU A 129 18.11 3.57 -10.28
C GLU A 129 17.37 3.75 -8.92
N CYS A 130 16.09 3.41 -8.87
CA CYS A 130 15.40 3.33 -7.60
C CYS A 130 15.79 2.06 -6.85
N GLU A 131 16.16 2.21 -5.58
CA GLU A 131 16.58 1.12 -4.69
C GLU A 131 15.58 0.90 -3.55
N ARG A 132 14.71 1.88 -3.32
CA ARG A 132 13.71 1.87 -2.27
C ARG A 132 12.32 2.08 -2.84
N PHE A 133 11.38 1.25 -2.41
CA PHE A 133 10.02 1.24 -2.91
C PHE A 133 9.02 1.42 -1.78
N ILE A 134 8.09 2.37 -1.95
CA ILE A 134 6.90 2.53 -1.12
C ILE A 134 5.71 2.25 -2.03
N ILE A 135 5.00 1.16 -1.76
CA ILE A 135 3.94 0.67 -2.65
C ILE A 135 2.63 0.55 -1.89
N GLY A 136 1.63 1.36 -2.28
CA GLY A 136 0.25 1.19 -1.86
C GLY A 136 -0.39 0.00 -2.59
N ILE A 137 -0.99 -0.93 -1.83
CA ILE A 137 -1.62 -2.12 -2.43
C ILE A 137 -3.15 -2.15 -2.28
N GLY A 138 -3.77 -1.01 -1.96
CA GLY A 138 -5.22 -0.86 -1.90
C GLY A 138 -5.90 -0.86 -3.28
N GLY A 139 -7.21 -1.17 -3.31
CA GLY A 139 -8.06 -1.01 -4.50
C GLY A 139 -7.84 -1.98 -5.65
N SER A 140 -7.27 -3.17 -5.41
CA SER A 140 -6.93 -4.16 -6.44
C SER A 140 -8.14 -4.76 -7.16
N ALA A 141 -8.01 -5.03 -8.48
CA ALA A 141 -8.93 -5.82 -9.29
C ALA A 141 -8.59 -7.31 -9.32
N THR A 142 -7.44 -7.71 -8.79
CA THR A 142 -6.79 -9.00 -9.02
C THR A 142 -6.90 -9.94 -7.83
N ASN A 143 -6.77 -11.25 -8.09
CA ASN A 143 -6.68 -12.30 -7.08
C ASN A 143 -5.70 -13.39 -7.55
N ASP A 144 -4.59 -12.97 -8.15
CA ASP A 144 -3.58 -13.81 -8.79
C ASP A 144 -2.40 -14.17 -7.88
N GLY A 145 -2.52 -13.94 -6.55
CA GLY A 145 -1.41 -14.22 -5.63
C GLY A 145 -0.15 -13.38 -5.87
N GLY A 146 -0.21 -12.40 -6.78
CA GLY A 146 0.93 -11.59 -7.22
C GLY A 146 1.82 -12.29 -8.26
N ILE A 147 1.42 -13.44 -8.82
CA ILE A 147 2.26 -14.16 -9.80
C ILE A 147 2.50 -13.34 -11.07
N GLY A 148 1.51 -12.55 -11.52
CA GLY A 148 1.71 -11.65 -12.66
C GLY A 148 2.86 -10.66 -12.41
N MET A 149 2.91 -10.03 -11.24
CA MET A 149 4.02 -9.18 -10.83
C MET A 149 5.36 -9.93 -10.87
N LEU A 150 5.40 -11.14 -10.32
CA LEU A 150 6.61 -11.96 -10.32
C LEU A 150 7.06 -12.31 -11.73
N GLN A 151 6.15 -12.69 -12.64
CA GLN A 151 6.46 -12.96 -14.04
C GLN A 151 7.07 -11.75 -14.73
N ALA A 152 6.52 -10.54 -14.54
CA ALA A 152 7.06 -9.31 -15.10
C ALA A 152 8.46 -8.98 -14.57
N LEU A 153 8.77 -9.37 -13.32
CA LEU A 153 10.09 -9.22 -12.71
C LEU A 153 11.07 -10.32 -13.10
N GLY A 154 10.67 -11.25 -13.97
CA GLY A 154 11.51 -12.30 -14.51
C GLY A 154 11.49 -13.62 -13.73
N PHE A 155 10.59 -13.79 -12.77
CA PHE A 155 10.37 -15.09 -12.15
C PHE A 155 9.67 -16.02 -13.15
N SER A 156 10.14 -17.26 -13.25
CA SER A 156 9.45 -18.29 -14.02
C SER A 156 8.42 -18.99 -13.12
N CYS A 157 7.14 -18.79 -13.44
CA CYS A 157 6.03 -19.47 -12.79
C CYS A 157 5.55 -20.59 -13.71
N LEU A 158 5.87 -21.84 -13.40
CA LEU A 158 5.79 -22.97 -14.34
C LEU A 158 4.75 -24.01 -13.91
N ASP A 159 4.05 -24.56 -14.92
CA ASP A 159 3.21 -25.74 -14.81
C ASP A 159 4.01 -27.05 -14.78
N ALA A 160 3.30 -28.20 -14.71
CA ALA A 160 3.90 -29.54 -14.73
C ALA A 160 4.67 -29.86 -16.01
N ASP A 161 4.35 -29.21 -17.13
CA ASP A 161 5.05 -29.38 -18.41
C ASP A 161 6.24 -28.41 -18.56
N GLY A 162 6.47 -27.53 -17.57
CA GLY A 162 7.53 -26.53 -17.59
C GLY A 162 7.22 -25.31 -18.46
N ARG A 163 5.93 -25.02 -18.71
CA ARG A 163 5.45 -23.83 -19.43
C ARG A 163 5.03 -22.77 -18.43
N ASP A 164 5.15 -21.50 -18.83
CA ASP A 164 4.62 -20.40 -18.01
C ASP A 164 3.12 -20.56 -17.80
N VAL A 165 2.68 -20.38 -16.54
CA VAL A 165 1.27 -20.42 -16.20
C VAL A 165 0.53 -19.18 -16.74
N PRO A 166 -0.77 -19.29 -17.06
CA PRO A 166 -1.56 -18.14 -17.52
C PRO A 166 -1.69 -17.06 -16.42
N TYR A 167 -2.12 -15.87 -16.83
CA TYR A 167 -2.43 -14.78 -15.90
C TYR A 167 -3.66 -15.11 -15.04
N GLY A 168 -3.75 -14.42 -13.90
CA GLY A 168 -4.91 -14.51 -13.01
C GLY A 168 -4.84 -15.69 -12.03
N ALA A 169 -5.95 -15.88 -11.30
CA ALA A 169 -6.08 -16.98 -10.35
C ALA A 169 -6.06 -18.36 -11.02
N GLU A 170 -6.44 -18.45 -12.30
CA GLU A 170 -6.35 -19.70 -13.08
C GLU A 170 -4.92 -20.24 -13.09
N GLY A 171 -3.92 -19.36 -13.24
CA GLY A 171 -2.51 -19.74 -13.20
C GLY A 171 -2.08 -20.38 -11.88
N LEU A 172 -2.68 -19.98 -10.76
CA LEU A 172 -2.39 -20.58 -9.46
C LEU A 172 -2.81 -22.04 -9.37
N GLY A 173 -3.88 -22.40 -10.08
CA GLY A 173 -4.43 -23.76 -10.05
C GLY A 173 -3.57 -24.82 -10.76
N VAL A 174 -2.68 -24.39 -11.66
CA VAL A 174 -1.81 -25.27 -12.44
C VAL A 174 -0.32 -25.05 -12.14
N LEU A 175 -0.02 -24.19 -11.18
CA LEU A 175 1.36 -23.86 -10.80
C LEU A 175 2.04 -25.05 -10.12
N GLU A 176 3.22 -25.45 -10.60
CA GLU A 176 4.04 -26.50 -10.00
C GLU A 176 5.35 -25.99 -9.42
N ARG A 177 5.91 -24.90 -9.99
CA ARG A 177 7.22 -24.39 -9.59
C ARG A 177 7.36 -22.90 -9.84
N ILE A 178 8.05 -22.21 -8.92
CA ILE A 178 8.51 -20.83 -9.12
C ILE A 178 10.02 -20.80 -9.01
N ILE A 179 10.68 -20.19 -9.99
CA ILE A 179 12.13 -20.04 -10.02
C ILE A 179 12.46 -18.56 -10.03
N SER A 180 13.31 -18.14 -9.09
CA SER A 180 13.76 -16.76 -8.97
C SER A 180 14.83 -16.44 -10.03
N PRO A 181 14.81 -15.26 -10.66
CA PRO A 181 15.87 -14.80 -11.55
C PRO A 181 17.15 -14.38 -10.82
N TYR A 182 17.13 -14.28 -9.49
CA TYR A 182 18.27 -13.86 -8.67
C TYR A 182 18.28 -14.54 -7.31
N LYS A 183 19.45 -14.55 -6.66
CA LYS A 183 19.59 -14.96 -5.26
C LYS A 183 19.44 -13.73 -4.37
N PRO A 184 18.49 -13.70 -3.45
CA PRO A 184 18.36 -12.59 -2.51
C PRO A 184 19.62 -12.45 -1.65
N GLU A 185 20.24 -11.27 -1.62
CA GLU A 185 21.42 -11.00 -0.78
C GLU A 185 21.08 -10.35 0.56
N ARG A 186 19.89 -9.72 0.67
CA ARG A 186 19.42 -9.07 1.89
C ARG A 186 18.07 -9.63 2.32
N GLY A 187 18.07 -10.42 3.41
CA GLY A 187 16.90 -10.69 4.22
C GLY A 187 15.70 -11.36 3.55
N GLY A 188 15.82 -11.72 2.29
CA GLY A 188 14.81 -12.45 1.55
C GLY A 188 14.84 -13.94 1.87
N ASN A 189 13.72 -14.60 1.65
CA ASN A 189 13.62 -16.05 1.75
C ASN A 189 14.49 -16.71 0.65
N THR A 190 15.10 -17.84 0.96
CA THR A 190 15.85 -18.61 -0.03
C THR A 190 14.87 -19.30 -0.96
N VAL A 191 14.85 -18.90 -2.22
CA VAL A 191 14.06 -19.51 -3.30
C VAL A 191 14.99 -20.30 -4.20
N GLU A 192 14.49 -21.36 -4.85
CA GLU A 192 15.20 -22.00 -5.95
C GLU A 192 15.52 -20.93 -7.01
N PHE A 193 16.79 -20.79 -7.43
CA PHE A 193 17.22 -19.79 -8.39
C PHE A 193 18.01 -20.42 -9.52
N PHE A 194 17.98 -19.77 -10.68
CA PHE A 194 18.87 -20.15 -11.77
C PHE A 194 20.33 -19.78 -11.45
N SER A 195 21.28 -20.66 -11.70
CA SER A 195 22.66 -20.24 -11.86
C SER A 195 22.78 -19.39 -13.12
N VAL A 196 23.62 -18.36 -13.10
CA VAL A 196 23.94 -17.57 -14.28
C VAL A 196 24.52 -18.52 -15.33
N GLY A 197 23.74 -18.88 -16.34
CA GLY A 197 24.10 -19.88 -17.37
C GLY A 197 22.96 -20.84 -17.74
N ASP A 198 22.06 -21.15 -16.81
CA ASP A 198 20.85 -21.99 -17.04
C ASP A 198 19.58 -21.16 -17.27
N SER A 199 19.67 -19.83 -17.06
CA SER A 199 18.52 -18.94 -17.22
C SER A 199 18.24 -18.76 -18.71
N GLY A 200 17.03 -19.12 -19.14
CA GLY A 200 16.47 -18.70 -20.43
C GLY A 200 16.20 -17.18 -20.50
N MET A 201 16.92 -16.37 -19.73
CA MET A 201 16.83 -14.91 -19.75
C MET A 201 17.20 -14.40 -21.14
N HIS A 202 16.26 -13.70 -21.75
CA HIS A 202 16.29 -13.36 -23.17
C HIS A 202 17.04 -12.06 -23.48
N SER A 203 17.49 -11.27 -22.47
CA SER A 203 18.28 -10.05 -22.70
C SER A 203 19.24 -9.75 -21.55
N GLY A 204 20.34 -9.03 -21.84
CA GLY A 204 21.28 -8.54 -20.83
C GLY A 204 20.61 -7.55 -19.83
N ASP A 205 19.58 -6.84 -20.28
CA ASP A 205 18.85 -5.86 -19.47
C ASP A 205 18.04 -6.54 -18.35
N ASP A 206 17.47 -7.73 -18.58
CA ASP A 206 16.72 -8.49 -17.59
C ASP A 206 17.62 -9.02 -16.46
N VAL A 207 18.87 -9.41 -16.80
CA VAL A 207 19.86 -9.83 -15.80
C VAL A 207 20.27 -8.67 -14.91
N ASP A 208 20.46 -7.47 -15.47
CA ASP A 208 20.82 -6.28 -14.71
C ASP A 208 19.70 -5.86 -13.75
N VAL A 209 18.45 -5.89 -14.20
CA VAL A 209 17.29 -5.61 -13.35
C VAL A 209 17.16 -6.64 -12.22
N ALA A 210 17.32 -7.92 -12.52
CA ALA A 210 17.24 -8.98 -11.52
C ALA A 210 18.31 -8.83 -10.41
N LEU A 211 19.55 -8.49 -10.79
CA LEU A 211 20.61 -8.20 -9.82
C LEU A 211 20.26 -6.98 -8.96
N LYS A 212 19.78 -5.88 -9.55
CA LYS A 212 19.39 -4.68 -8.81
C LYS A 212 18.25 -4.95 -7.85
N LEU A 213 17.25 -5.76 -8.21
CA LEU A 213 16.14 -6.15 -7.34
C LEU A 213 16.62 -6.82 -6.05
N SER A 214 17.72 -7.56 -6.06
CA SER A 214 18.27 -8.23 -4.85
C SER A 214 18.71 -7.25 -3.76
N TYR A 215 18.99 -6.00 -4.11
CA TYR A 215 19.39 -4.93 -3.18
C TYR A 215 18.25 -3.96 -2.84
N CYS A 216 17.13 -4.05 -3.54
CA CYS A 216 15.98 -3.19 -3.32
C CYS A 216 15.30 -3.48 -1.98
N THR A 217 14.71 -2.43 -1.39
CA THR A 217 13.88 -2.53 -0.20
C THR A 217 12.44 -2.17 -0.54
N PHE A 218 11.49 -2.99 -0.04
CA PHE A 218 10.07 -2.84 -0.34
C PHE A 218 9.28 -2.58 0.94
N LEU A 219 8.70 -1.39 1.04
CA LEU A 219 7.80 -0.99 2.11
C LEU A 219 6.39 -0.93 1.53
N ILE A 220 5.52 -1.82 2.00
CA ILE A 220 4.20 -2.06 1.41
C ILE A 220 3.13 -1.51 2.35
N ALA A 221 2.41 -0.48 1.90
CA ALA A 221 1.30 0.08 2.64
C ALA A 221 0.12 -0.89 2.63
N CYS A 222 -0.17 -1.47 3.80
CA CYS A 222 -1.17 -2.51 3.96
C CYS A 222 -1.93 -2.32 5.28
N ASP A 223 -3.22 -1.94 5.18
CA ASP A 223 -4.08 -1.67 6.34
C ASP A 223 -5.01 -2.82 6.69
N VAL A 224 -4.91 -3.94 5.96
CA VAL A 224 -5.68 -5.15 6.26
C VAL A 224 -4.79 -6.23 6.85
N THR A 225 -5.36 -7.05 7.73
CA THR A 225 -4.67 -8.16 8.40
C THR A 225 -5.11 -9.52 7.89
N ASN A 226 -5.89 -9.57 6.82
CA ASN A 226 -6.41 -10.81 6.27
C ASN A 226 -5.28 -11.75 5.85
N PRO A 227 -5.36 -13.05 6.22
CA PRO A 227 -4.44 -14.06 5.73
C PRO A 227 -4.67 -14.33 4.24
N LEU A 228 -3.76 -15.07 3.63
CA LEU A 228 -3.88 -15.44 2.22
C LEU A 228 -5.10 -16.33 1.94
N VAL A 229 -5.37 -17.29 2.79
CA VAL A 229 -6.35 -18.36 2.58
C VAL A 229 -7.30 -18.56 3.78
N GLY A 230 -8.38 -19.29 3.57
CA GLY A 230 -9.35 -19.67 4.60
C GLY A 230 -10.51 -18.68 4.72
N GLU A 231 -11.31 -18.79 5.80
CA GLU A 231 -12.56 -18.02 5.98
C GLU A 231 -12.34 -16.49 5.91
N LEU A 232 -11.19 -16.01 6.39
CA LEU A 232 -10.80 -14.59 6.32
C LEU A 232 -9.79 -14.33 5.20
N GLY A 233 -9.56 -15.30 4.32
CA GLY A 233 -8.61 -15.22 3.22
C GLY A 233 -9.04 -14.28 2.11
N CYS A 234 -8.07 -13.91 1.27
CA CYS A 234 -8.27 -12.90 0.23
C CYS A 234 -9.40 -13.22 -0.75
N SER A 235 -9.52 -14.48 -1.19
CA SER A 235 -10.55 -14.89 -2.16
C SER A 235 -11.95 -14.74 -1.54
N ARG A 236 -12.16 -15.26 -0.32
CA ARG A 236 -13.48 -15.22 0.34
C ARG A 236 -13.92 -13.81 0.71
N VAL A 237 -13.00 -12.97 1.17
CA VAL A 237 -13.33 -11.62 1.65
C VAL A 237 -13.41 -10.60 0.52
N PHE A 238 -12.51 -10.66 -0.45
CA PHE A 238 -12.35 -9.59 -1.42
C PHE A 238 -12.70 -9.94 -2.88
N ALA A 239 -12.77 -11.23 -3.26
CA ALA A 239 -13.10 -11.59 -4.64
C ALA A 239 -14.55 -11.26 -5.05
N PRO A 240 -15.57 -11.32 -4.17
CA PRO A 240 -16.94 -10.95 -4.56
C PRO A 240 -17.06 -9.53 -5.12
N GLN A 241 -16.42 -8.53 -4.51
CA GLN A 241 -16.44 -7.14 -5.03
C GLN A 241 -15.69 -6.99 -6.37
N LYS A 242 -14.86 -7.97 -6.73
CA LYS A 242 -14.10 -8.03 -7.99
C LYS A 242 -14.84 -8.82 -9.08
N GLY A 243 -16.05 -9.28 -8.80
CA GLY A 243 -16.93 -9.96 -9.75
C GLY A 243 -17.05 -11.48 -9.59
N ALA A 244 -16.37 -12.10 -8.61
CA ALA A 244 -16.48 -13.54 -8.40
C ALA A 244 -17.83 -13.91 -7.75
N ASP A 245 -18.51 -14.92 -8.29
CA ASP A 245 -19.63 -15.58 -7.64
C ASP A 245 -19.17 -16.57 -6.57
N ALA A 246 -20.11 -17.16 -5.84
CA ALA A 246 -19.79 -18.03 -4.72
C ALA A 246 -18.99 -19.29 -5.12
N GLU A 247 -19.26 -19.87 -6.29
CA GLU A 247 -18.55 -21.05 -6.79
C GLU A 247 -17.12 -20.69 -7.18
N THR A 248 -16.95 -19.57 -7.88
CA THR A 248 -15.64 -19.02 -8.25
C THR A 248 -14.80 -18.69 -7.02
N VAL A 249 -15.39 -18.10 -5.97
CA VAL A 249 -14.69 -17.78 -4.71
C VAL A 249 -14.11 -19.04 -4.06
N GLU A 250 -14.89 -20.14 -3.98
CA GLU A 250 -14.41 -21.40 -3.42
C GLU A 250 -13.25 -21.97 -4.25
N LEU A 251 -13.38 -21.96 -5.56
CA LEU A 251 -12.35 -22.45 -6.48
C LEU A 251 -11.06 -21.63 -6.34
N MET A 252 -11.18 -20.31 -6.27
CA MET A 252 -10.03 -19.41 -6.08
C MET A 252 -9.33 -19.65 -4.73
N ASP A 253 -10.08 -19.91 -3.65
CA ASP A 253 -9.46 -20.24 -2.35
C ASP A 253 -8.70 -21.60 -2.41
N VAL A 254 -9.20 -22.56 -3.18
CA VAL A 254 -8.47 -23.82 -3.45
C VAL A 254 -7.18 -23.55 -4.23
N TYR A 255 -7.24 -22.75 -5.29
CA TYR A 255 -6.06 -22.38 -6.08
C TYR A 255 -5.03 -21.59 -5.27
N MET A 256 -5.50 -20.69 -4.42
CA MET A 256 -4.63 -19.91 -3.52
C MET A 256 -3.95 -20.80 -2.48
N LYS A 257 -4.64 -21.84 -1.97
CA LYS A 257 -4.02 -22.84 -1.09
C LYS A 257 -2.96 -23.66 -1.81
N HIS A 258 -3.25 -24.09 -3.03
CA HIS A 258 -2.28 -24.78 -3.87
C HIS A 258 -1.03 -23.94 -4.11
N TYR A 259 -1.21 -22.67 -4.50
CA TYR A 259 -0.11 -21.71 -4.64
C TYR A 259 0.73 -21.62 -3.36
N ALA A 260 0.09 -21.45 -2.20
CA ALA A 260 0.79 -21.38 -0.93
C ALA A 260 1.58 -22.68 -0.66
N ASP A 261 1.01 -23.86 -0.98
CA ASP A 261 1.70 -25.15 -0.81
C ASP A 261 2.94 -25.25 -1.71
N VAL A 262 2.88 -24.74 -2.94
CA VAL A 262 4.03 -24.69 -3.85
C VAL A 262 5.11 -23.76 -3.30
N VAL A 263 4.73 -22.53 -2.89
CA VAL A 263 5.66 -21.53 -2.38
C VAL A 263 6.34 -22.00 -1.10
N GLU A 264 5.57 -22.46 -0.10
CA GLU A 264 6.12 -22.82 1.21
C GLU A 264 6.98 -24.08 1.19
N ARG A 265 6.88 -24.91 0.14
CA ARG A 265 7.83 -26.00 -0.12
C ARG A 265 9.16 -25.53 -0.71
N SER A 266 9.13 -24.43 -1.45
CA SER A 266 10.26 -23.94 -2.25
C SER A 266 10.98 -22.76 -1.61
N VAL A 267 10.35 -22.09 -0.64
CA VAL A 267 10.83 -20.83 -0.03
C VAL A 267 11.00 -21.06 1.47
N GLU A 268 12.24 -20.99 1.96
CA GLU A 268 12.50 -20.98 3.39
C GLU A 268 12.41 -19.54 3.95
N GLY A 269 11.52 -19.32 4.92
CA GLY A 269 11.33 -18.00 5.51
C GLY A 269 10.51 -18.02 6.79
N LYS A 270 10.34 -16.81 7.38
CA LYS A 270 9.55 -16.62 8.61
C LYS A 270 8.09 -16.29 8.34
N SER A 271 7.77 -15.91 7.11
CA SER A 271 6.41 -15.58 6.67
C SER A 271 5.74 -16.82 6.09
N ASP A 272 4.43 -16.87 6.19
CA ASP A 272 3.59 -17.95 5.68
C ASP A 272 2.25 -17.38 5.19
N ARG A 273 1.36 -18.28 4.72
CA ARG A 273 0.01 -17.95 4.25
C ARG A 273 -0.89 -17.32 5.33
N TYR A 274 -0.55 -17.42 6.59
CA TYR A 274 -1.31 -16.86 7.72
C TYR A 274 -0.70 -15.56 8.26
N THR A 275 0.43 -15.13 7.73
CA THR A 275 1.03 -13.85 8.09
C THR A 275 0.01 -12.71 7.86
N PRO A 276 -0.26 -11.86 8.88
CA PRO A 276 -1.20 -10.76 8.73
C PRO A 276 -0.90 -9.88 7.52
N GLY A 277 -1.91 -9.64 6.67
CA GLY A 277 -1.76 -8.87 5.44
C GLY A 277 -1.31 -9.68 4.21
N SER A 278 -0.95 -10.95 4.37
CA SER A 278 -0.58 -11.81 3.22
C SER A 278 -1.69 -11.89 2.17
N GLY A 279 -2.97 -11.82 2.57
CA GLY A 279 -4.10 -11.78 1.65
C GLY A 279 -4.38 -10.42 1.03
N ALA A 280 -3.68 -9.36 1.41
CA ALA A 280 -3.92 -8.04 0.84
C ALA A 280 -3.73 -8.04 -0.68
N ALA A 281 -4.61 -7.28 -1.38
CA ALA A 281 -4.62 -7.16 -2.83
C ALA A 281 -4.65 -8.51 -3.58
N GLY A 282 -5.45 -9.47 -3.08
CA GLY A 282 -5.61 -10.77 -3.73
C GLY A 282 -4.33 -11.62 -3.70
N GLY A 283 -3.56 -11.51 -2.62
CA GLY A 283 -2.32 -12.24 -2.39
C GLY A 283 -1.05 -11.52 -2.85
N LEU A 284 -1.15 -10.30 -3.39
CA LEU A 284 0.02 -9.50 -3.74
C LEU A 284 0.91 -9.24 -2.51
N GLY A 285 0.29 -9.02 -1.32
CA GLY A 285 1.01 -8.93 -0.04
C GLY A 285 1.87 -10.16 0.25
N TYR A 286 1.37 -11.36 -0.05
CA TYR A 286 2.12 -12.61 0.10
C TYR A 286 3.32 -12.68 -0.85
N ALA A 287 3.12 -12.29 -2.13
CA ALA A 287 4.22 -12.27 -3.09
C ALA A 287 5.36 -11.31 -2.65
N PHE A 288 5.03 -10.12 -2.15
CA PHE A 288 6.04 -9.21 -1.59
C PHE A 288 6.77 -9.81 -0.39
N LEU A 289 6.06 -10.44 0.55
CA LEU A 289 6.65 -11.08 1.72
C LEU A 289 7.61 -12.23 1.34
N MET A 290 7.16 -13.10 0.46
CA MET A 290 7.86 -14.36 0.19
C MET A 290 9.03 -14.18 -0.78
N PHE A 291 8.92 -13.33 -1.79
CA PHE A 291 9.88 -13.27 -2.90
C PHE A 291 10.73 -12.00 -2.92
N LEU A 292 10.23 -10.88 -2.41
CA LEU A 292 10.90 -9.58 -2.51
C LEU A 292 11.38 -9.03 -1.15
N GLY A 293 11.23 -9.79 -0.07
CA GLY A 293 11.59 -9.33 1.27
C GLY A 293 10.78 -8.12 1.72
N GLY A 294 9.58 -7.94 1.17
CA GLY A 294 8.70 -6.82 1.43
C GLY A 294 8.24 -6.76 2.89
N LYS A 295 8.13 -5.56 3.43
CA LYS A 295 7.63 -5.31 4.77
C LYS A 295 6.24 -4.71 4.69
N LEU A 296 5.21 -5.46 5.10
CA LEU A 296 3.86 -4.94 5.22
C LEU A 296 3.78 -4.02 6.44
N THR A 297 3.32 -2.81 6.24
CA THR A 297 3.29 -1.77 7.26
C THR A 297 2.01 -0.96 7.10
N PRO A 298 1.30 -0.59 8.19
CA PRO A 298 0.17 0.32 8.08
C PRO A 298 0.54 1.59 7.33
N GLY A 299 -0.31 2.03 6.41
CA GLY A 299 -0.01 3.16 5.54
C GLY A 299 0.29 4.43 6.32
N ILE A 300 -0.45 4.68 7.41
CA ILE A 300 -0.17 5.82 8.29
C ILE A 300 1.23 5.77 8.90
N ASP A 301 1.73 4.60 9.31
CA ASP A 301 3.06 4.49 9.92
C ASP A 301 4.17 4.79 8.89
N ILE A 302 3.95 4.43 7.63
CA ILE A 302 4.83 4.81 6.52
C ILE A 302 4.82 6.33 6.35
N VAL A 303 3.66 6.95 6.27
CA VAL A 303 3.53 8.40 6.07
C VAL A 303 4.18 9.16 7.24
N LEU A 304 3.92 8.76 8.48
CA LEU A 304 4.53 9.39 9.66
C LEU A 304 6.06 9.32 9.64
N SER A 305 6.62 8.18 9.23
CA SER A 305 8.07 7.97 9.12
C SER A 305 8.67 8.81 7.97
N GLU A 306 8.07 8.71 6.78
CA GLU A 306 8.57 9.37 5.57
C GLU A 306 8.51 10.89 5.61
N THR A 307 7.49 11.44 6.28
CA THR A 307 7.33 12.88 6.43
C THR A 307 8.16 13.46 7.57
N GLY A 308 8.74 12.62 8.43
CA GLY A 308 9.44 13.07 9.63
C GLY A 308 8.53 13.80 10.62
N LEU A 309 7.23 13.44 10.64
CA LEU A 309 6.21 14.13 11.43
C LEU A 309 6.56 14.15 12.93
N GLU A 310 7.32 13.19 13.43
CA GLU A 310 7.75 13.11 14.83
C GLU A 310 8.46 14.39 15.28
N THR A 311 9.33 14.96 14.46
CA THR A 311 10.02 16.23 14.74
C THR A 311 9.04 17.40 14.88
N ASP A 312 8.00 17.46 14.04
CA ASP A 312 6.97 18.51 14.14
C ASP A 312 6.05 18.29 15.37
N VAL A 313 5.79 17.03 15.73
CA VAL A 313 5.07 16.67 16.97
C VAL A 313 5.89 17.09 18.21
N GLU A 314 7.17 16.81 18.26
CA GLU A 314 8.04 17.24 19.36
C GLU A 314 8.04 18.75 19.54
N TRP A 315 8.08 19.50 18.43
CA TRP A 315 8.03 20.95 18.43
C TRP A 315 6.71 21.54 18.92
N ALA A 316 5.58 20.86 18.69
CA ALA A 316 4.24 21.38 18.99
C ALA A 316 3.89 21.31 20.49
N ASP A 317 3.02 22.23 20.96
CA ASP A 317 2.35 22.14 22.25
C ASP A 317 1.00 21.39 22.10
N THR A 318 0.34 21.60 20.94
CA THR A 318 -0.97 21.00 20.59
C THR A 318 -0.89 20.44 19.18
N VAL A 319 -1.47 19.27 19.00
CA VAL A 319 -1.61 18.63 17.69
C VAL A 319 -3.09 18.58 17.32
N ILE A 320 -3.42 19.08 16.13
CA ILE A 320 -4.75 18.98 15.54
C ILE A 320 -4.68 17.95 14.44
N THR A 321 -5.52 16.93 14.52
CA THR A 321 -5.67 15.90 13.50
C THR A 321 -7.13 15.79 13.06
N GLY A 322 -7.42 15.04 12.00
CA GLY A 322 -8.79 14.91 11.53
C GLY A 322 -8.92 14.16 10.22
N GLU A 323 -10.17 13.89 9.87
CA GLU A 323 -10.58 13.26 8.61
C GLU A 323 -12.05 13.62 8.31
N GLY A 324 -12.58 13.20 7.15
CA GLY A 324 -13.96 13.49 6.77
C GLY A 324 -15.01 13.00 7.77
N ARG A 325 -14.81 11.82 8.40
CA ARG A 325 -15.73 11.24 9.38
C ARG A 325 -14.98 10.54 10.49
N ILE A 326 -15.17 10.98 11.72
CA ILE A 326 -14.64 10.33 12.92
C ILE A 326 -15.69 9.39 13.49
N ASP A 327 -15.36 8.10 13.59
CA ASP A 327 -16.21 7.04 14.13
C ASP A 327 -15.39 5.94 14.82
N ALA A 328 -16.02 4.80 15.13
CA ALA A 328 -15.33 3.67 15.76
C ALA A 328 -14.17 3.11 14.92
N GLN A 329 -14.22 3.23 13.59
CA GLN A 329 -13.15 2.76 12.71
C GLN A 329 -11.91 3.66 12.78
N THR A 330 -12.05 4.93 13.15
CA THR A 330 -10.93 5.85 13.36
C THR A 330 -9.91 5.28 14.35
N MET A 331 -10.37 4.54 15.40
CA MET A 331 -9.49 3.89 16.37
C MET A 331 -8.71 2.69 15.82
N MET A 332 -9.16 2.12 14.70
CA MET A 332 -8.59 0.90 14.11
C MET A 332 -7.35 1.14 13.22
N GLY A 333 -6.59 2.23 13.46
CA GLY A 333 -5.34 2.47 12.76
C GLY A 333 -5.41 3.48 11.62
N LYS A 334 -6.54 4.21 11.48
CA LYS A 334 -6.64 5.30 10.50
C LYS A 334 -5.77 6.50 10.85
N THR A 335 -5.61 7.42 9.90
CA THR A 335 -4.75 8.61 10.01
C THR A 335 -4.88 9.34 11.34
N PRO A 336 -6.09 9.75 11.82
CA PRO A 336 -6.17 10.53 13.06
C PRO A 336 -5.67 9.77 14.29
N SER A 337 -5.90 8.46 14.36
CA SER A 337 -5.41 7.65 15.48
C SER A 337 -3.90 7.42 15.42
N GLY A 338 -3.32 7.30 14.23
CA GLY A 338 -1.87 7.20 14.04
C GLY A 338 -1.16 8.47 14.50
N VAL A 339 -1.64 9.64 14.06
CA VAL A 339 -1.14 10.95 14.50
C VAL A 339 -1.31 11.13 16.01
N ALA A 340 -2.46 10.76 16.56
CA ALA A 340 -2.73 10.85 18.00
C ALA A 340 -1.81 9.96 18.81
N ARG A 341 -1.57 8.71 18.37
CA ARG A 341 -0.63 7.78 19.01
C ARG A 341 0.78 8.39 19.08
N LEU A 342 1.26 8.95 17.97
CA LEU A 342 2.55 9.63 17.92
C LEU A 342 2.57 10.85 18.86
N ALA A 343 1.56 11.70 18.83
CA ALA A 343 1.44 12.88 19.68
C ALA A 343 1.40 12.51 21.19
N LYS A 344 0.66 11.46 21.56
CA LYS A 344 0.58 10.97 22.95
C LYS A 344 1.90 10.39 23.44
N LYS A 345 2.67 9.71 22.58
CA LYS A 345 4.04 9.25 22.91
C LYS A 345 4.92 10.40 23.41
N HIS A 346 4.70 11.61 22.86
CA HIS A 346 5.42 12.84 23.24
C HIS A 346 4.64 13.73 24.22
N GLY A 347 3.59 13.22 24.86
CA GLY A 347 2.81 13.93 25.89
C GLY A 347 2.04 15.16 25.37
N LYS A 348 1.72 15.21 24.07
CA LYS A 348 1.05 16.37 23.47
C LYS A 348 -0.46 16.32 23.64
N TYR A 349 -1.08 17.50 23.66
CA TYR A 349 -2.52 17.65 23.65
C TYR A 349 -3.05 17.46 22.23
N VAL A 350 -4.06 16.59 22.05
CA VAL A 350 -4.58 16.20 20.76
C VAL A 350 -6.03 16.58 20.61
N ILE A 351 -6.33 17.34 19.55
CA ILE A 351 -7.69 17.71 19.13
C ILE A 351 -7.97 17.03 17.79
N ALA A 352 -9.11 16.35 17.69
CA ALA A 352 -9.57 15.78 16.44
C ALA A 352 -10.70 16.63 15.83
N ILE A 353 -10.65 16.85 14.51
CA ILE A 353 -11.68 17.57 13.76
C ILE A 353 -12.22 16.63 12.68
N GLY A 354 -13.52 16.31 12.71
CA GLY A 354 -14.21 15.58 11.66
C GLY A 354 -15.10 16.48 10.82
N GLY A 355 -15.34 16.14 9.57
CA GLY A 355 -16.45 16.72 8.79
C GLY A 355 -17.77 16.42 9.51
N CYS A 356 -17.93 15.16 9.94
CA CYS A 356 -19.02 14.70 10.83
C CYS A 356 -18.50 13.71 11.87
N LEU A 357 -19.32 13.47 12.91
CA LEU A 357 -19.10 12.40 13.89
C LEU A 357 -20.06 11.24 13.59
N GLY A 358 -19.53 10.03 13.50
CA GLY A 358 -20.28 8.81 13.35
C GLY A 358 -20.40 8.03 14.65
N ASP A 359 -21.07 6.86 14.58
CA ASP A 359 -21.27 5.97 15.70
C ASP A 359 -19.94 5.54 16.34
N GLY A 360 -19.84 5.70 17.65
CA GLY A 360 -18.64 5.33 18.41
C GLY A 360 -17.56 6.42 18.47
N ALA A 361 -17.75 7.61 17.90
CA ALA A 361 -16.81 8.72 18.01
C ALA A 361 -16.53 9.09 19.48
N GLU A 362 -17.52 8.99 20.38
CA GLU A 362 -17.34 9.23 21.81
C GLU A 362 -16.37 8.26 22.48
N LYS A 363 -16.16 7.07 21.93
CA LYS A 363 -15.17 6.10 22.43
C LYS A 363 -13.75 6.61 22.24
N CYS A 364 -13.48 7.34 21.16
CA CYS A 364 -12.17 7.93 20.90
C CYS A 364 -11.71 8.86 22.03
N ILE A 365 -12.66 9.59 22.64
CA ILE A 365 -12.37 10.45 23.81
C ILE A 365 -12.27 9.61 25.08
N LYS A 366 -13.24 8.69 25.32
CA LYS A 366 -13.28 7.86 26.53
C LYS A 366 -12.04 6.97 26.67
N GLU A 367 -11.53 6.46 25.59
CA GLU A 367 -10.30 5.63 25.54
C GLU A 367 -9.03 6.47 25.48
N GLY A 368 -9.16 7.79 25.49
CA GLY A 368 -8.03 8.71 25.54
C GLY A 368 -7.23 8.81 24.24
N VAL A 369 -7.82 8.43 23.10
CA VAL A 369 -7.18 8.61 21.77
C VAL A 369 -7.02 10.11 21.51
N PHE A 370 -8.08 10.89 21.69
CA PHE A 370 -8.06 12.35 21.60
C PHE A 370 -8.39 12.96 22.95
N ASN A 371 -7.90 14.20 23.18
CA ASN A 371 -8.32 14.99 24.33
C ASN A 371 -9.68 15.66 24.07
N GLU A 372 -9.90 16.10 22.82
CA GLU A 372 -11.14 16.72 22.36
C GLU A 372 -11.45 16.26 20.92
N CYS A 373 -12.72 16.26 20.55
CA CYS A 373 -13.20 15.94 19.22
C CYS A 373 -14.35 16.85 18.81
N TYR A 374 -14.28 17.42 17.62
CA TYR A 374 -15.27 18.36 17.08
C TYR A 374 -15.70 17.95 15.67
N ALA A 375 -16.94 18.25 15.31
CA ALA A 375 -17.46 18.09 13.95
C ALA A 375 -17.80 19.45 13.35
N VAL A 376 -17.39 19.65 12.10
CA VAL A 376 -17.66 20.90 11.37
C VAL A 376 -19.15 21.09 11.15
N ASN A 377 -19.88 20.03 10.75
CA ASN A 377 -21.33 20.11 10.51
C ASN A 377 -22.11 20.47 11.77
N ASN A 378 -21.72 19.96 12.95
CA ASN A 378 -22.40 20.30 14.21
C ASN A 378 -22.25 21.79 14.56
N VAL A 379 -21.08 22.37 14.25
CA VAL A 379 -20.82 23.82 14.48
C VAL A 379 -21.61 24.69 13.52
N LEU A 380 -21.80 24.21 12.28
CA LEU A 380 -22.51 24.96 11.22
C LEU A 380 -24.02 24.69 11.22
N GLY A 381 -24.53 23.73 12.02
CA GLY A 381 -25.94 23.33 12.03
C GLY A 381 -26.41 22.73 10.71
N ILE A 382 -25.51 22.03 10.01
CA ILE A 382 -25.77 21.29 8.76
C ILE A 382 -25.75 19.79 9.08
N ASP A 383 -26.74 19.03 8.58
CA ASP A 383 -26.83 17.58 8.71
C ASP A 383 -25.91 16.86 7.71
#